data_9bae9c4beaf033dde9a237dd92bed572
#
_entry.id   9bae9c4beaf033dde9a237dd92bed572
#
_cell.length_a   1.000
_cell.length_b   1.000
_cell.length_c   1.000
_cell.angle_alpha   90.00
_cell.angle_beta   90.00
_cell.angle_gamma   90.00
#
_symmetry.space_group_name_H-M   'P 1'
#
loop_
_entity.id
_entity.type
_entity.pdbx_description
1 polymer ?
#
loop_
_entity_poly.entity_id
_entity_poly.type
_entity_poly.pdbx_seq_one_letter_code
_entity_poly.pdbx_strand_id
1 'polypeptide(L)'
;MIQIFSGRQQNVLSSVTSELKGTSPTAFGSLGEENQDYFTYIINQLKEKKILLQKSIDKTDEVYQEWQSGTISAQEYLNHAIAQNWIDITQFTIDEKYSDSTEIYEALCDYIMDDITTDTGFSKIIYEYLIKAGAVSGRQLCMILYDQGVLAYDAEEISSLESNAVSPVSFLKEKIKNIEITPAQLALDPCSGSCVITDVKTGELLALVSYPGYDNNRLANTVDADYFAGLNTDLSKPLYNYATQERTAPGSTFKMVSSVAGLATGVITPTTQIMDKGVYENISNHPRCWALNHGYTHGLINVSEALRDSCNYFFYDVGYRLATNNFSASYDDAAGISKIQEYASLLGLDETTGVEIEENDPQIADEYPVMAAIGQSNNNYATIQL
;
A
#
# COMPACT_ATOMS: atom_id res chain seq x y z
N MET A 1 -19.56 17.92 17.37
CA MET A 1 -18.69 16.83 16.97
C MET A 1 -17.96 16.18 18.15
N ILE A 2 -17.24 16.92 18.99
CA ILE A 2 -16.50 16.37 20.16
C ILE A 2 -17.39 15.49 21.05
N GLN A 3 -18.61 15.90 21.38
CA GLN A 3 -19.53 15.09 22.22
C GLN A 3 -19.98 13.80 21.51
N ILE A 4 -20.23 13.84 20.20
CA ILE A 4 -20.62 12.65 19.42
C ILE A 4 -19.47 11.66 19.39
N PHE A 5 -18.26 12.15 19.13
CA PHE A 5 -17.05 11.32 19.12
C PHE A 5 -16.79 10.70 20.49
N SER A 6 -16.77 11.52 21.58
CA SER A 6 -16.49 11.02 22.93
C SER A 6 -17.48 9.94 23.39
N GLY A 7 -18.77 10.11 23.08
CA GLY A 7 -19.79 9.10 23.38
C GLY A 7 -19.58 7.81 22.57
N ARG A 8 -19.22 7.92 21.27
CA ARG A 8 -18.91 6.77 20.44
C ARG A 8 -17.64 6.07 20.89
N GLN A 9 -16.57 6.84 21.19
CA GLN A 9 -15.31 6.30 21.68
C GLN A 9 -15.50 5.46 22.95
N GLN A 10 -16.28 5.96 23.92
CA GLN A 10 -16.60 5.18 25.13
C GLN A 10 -17.29 3.85 24.83
N ASN A 11 -18.26 3.86 23.90
CA ASN A 11 -18.96 2.63 23.49
C ASN A 11 -18.00 1.64 22.81
N VAL A 12 -17.12 2.13 21.94
CA VAL A 12 -16.10 1.32 21.27
C VAL A 12 -15.11 0.72 22.26
N LEU A 13 -14.57 1.54 23.18
CA LEU A 13 -13.68 1.07 24.23
C LEU A 13 -14.33 0.03 25.12
N SER A 14 -15.61 0.20 25.47
CA SER A 14 -16.38 -0.80 26.22
C SER A 14 -16.56 -2.09 25.44
N SER A 15 -16.83 -2.02 24.13
CA SER A 15 -16.93 -3.19 23.26
C SER A 15 -15.61 -3.94 23.18
N VAL A 16 -14.50 -3.25 22.92
CA VAL A 16 -13.15 -3.84 22.88
C VAL A 16 -12.79 -4.48 24.22
N THR A 17 -13.07 -3.81 25.33
CA THR A 17 -12.85 -4.38 26.68
C THR A 17 -13.66 -5.66 26.88
N SER A 18 -14.93 -5.69 26.44
CA SER A 18 -15.77 -6.88 26.55
C SER A 18 -15.23 -8.08 25.77
N GLU A 19 -14.69 -7.85 24.57
CA GLU A 19 -14.08 -8.90 23.75
C GLU A 19 -12.72 -9.36 24.30
N LEU A 20 -11.94 -8.46 24.93
CA LEU A 20 -10.65 -8.81 25.50
C LEU A 20 -10.76 -9.45 26.89
N LYS A 21 -11.64 -8.94 27.78
CA LYS A 21 -11.73 -9.34 29.21
C LYS A 21 -13.04 -10.07 29.54
N GLY A 22 -13.95 -10.25 28.59
CA GLY A 22 -15.24 -10.90 28.82
C GLY A 22 -15.12 -12.42 28.96
N THR A 23 -16.18 -13.04 29.52
CA THR A 23 -16.24 -14.47 29.75
C THR A 23 -16.63 -15.29 28.52
N SER A 24 -17.08 -14.64 27.46
CA SER A 24 -17.55 -15.28 26.22
C SER A 24 -17.18 -14.41 25.03
N PRO A 25 -15.88 -14.29 24.72
CA PRO A 25 -15.41 -13.50 23.59
C PRO A 25 -15.89 -14.10 22.26
N THR A 26 -16.12 -13.23 21.30
CA THR A 26 -16.59 -13.62 19.97
C THR A 26 -15.42 -14.01 19.07
N ALA A 27 -15.55 -15.10 18.30
CA ALA A 27 -14.59 -15.46 17.27
C ALA A 27 -14.42 -14.30 16.27
N PHE A 28 -13.18 -13.99 15.87
CA PHE A 28 -12.86 -12.80 15.05
C PHE A 28 -13.69 -12.73 13.76
N GLY A 29 -13.83 -13.83 13.03
CA GLY A 29 -14.63 -13.89 11.80
C GLY A 29 -16.15 -13.74 12.00
N SER A 30 -16.64 -13.85 13.25
CA SER A 30 -18.04 -13.66 13.62
C SER A 30 -18.35 -12.25 14.15
N LEU A 31 -17.31 -11.43 14.38
CA LEU A 31 -17.48 -10.02 14.71
C LEU A 31 -18.08 -9.25 13.53
N GLY A 32 -18.82 -8.17 13.83
CA GLY A 32 -19.21 -7.21 12.80
C GLY A 32 -17.98 -6.49 12.21
N GLU A 33 -18.07 -6.01 10.97
CA GLU A 33 -16.99 -5.35 10.19
C GLU A 33 -16.25 -4.30 11.02
N GLU A 34 -16.97 -3.43 11.72
CA GLU A 34 -16.40 -2.37 12.57
C GLU A 34 -15.49 -2.94 13.68
N ASN A 35 -15.91 -3.99 14.37
CA ASN A 35 -15.10 -4.62 15.42
C ASN A 35 -13.92 -5.41 14.83
N GLN A 36 -14.06 -6.02 13.65
CA GLN A 36 -12.96 -6.66 12.95
C GLN A 36 -11.87 -5.63 12.59
N ASP A 37 -12.25 -4.44 12.14
CA ASP A 37 -11.30 -3.36 11.84
C ASP A 37 -10.59 -2.88 13.09
N TYR A 38 -11.29 -2.75 14.22
CA TYR A 38 -10.67 -2.37 15.50
C TYR A 38 -9.63 -3.40 15.94
N PHE A 39 -9.95 -4.70 15.91
CA PHE A 39 -9.00 -5.73 16.31
C PHE A 39 -7.87 -5.91 15.32
N THR A 40 -8.13 -5.76 14.03
CA THR A 40 -7.08 -5.74 13.00
C THR A 40 -6.08 -4.61 13.27
N TYR A 41 -6.57 -3.41 13.59
CA TYR A 41 -5.73 -2.28 13.94
C TYR A 41 -4.90 -2.56 15.21
N ILE A 42 -5.53 -3.03 16.29
CA ILE A 42 -4.87 -3.36 17.56
C ILE A 42 -3.73 -4.36 17.34
N ILE A 43 -4.01 -5.48 16.66
CA ILE A 43 -2.99 -6.52 16.40
C ILE A 43 -1.85 -5.97 15.55
N ASN A 44 -2.12 -5.11 14.57
CA ASN A 44 -1.08 -4.48 13.76
C ASN A 44 -0.24 -3.50 14.58
N GLN A 45 -0.85 -2.70 15.46
CA GLN A 45 -0.11 -1.82 16.38
C GLN A 45 0.80 -2.60 17.32
N LEU A 46 0.35 -3.74 17.87
CA LEU A 46 1.19 -4.61 18.69
C LEU A 46 2.40 -5.15 17.91
N LYS A 47 2.25 -5.43 16.61
CA LYS A 47 3.35 -5.85 15.73
C LYS A 47 4.33 -4.71 15.44
N GLU A 48 3.83 -3.53 15.09
CA GLU A 48 4.64 -2.34 14.78
C GLU A 48 5.46 -1.89 15.98
N LYS A 49 4.86 -1.89 17.16
CA LYS A 49 5.50 -1.56 18.44
C LYS A 49 6.40 -2.69 18.98
N LYS A 50 6.50 -3.80 18.22
CA LYS A 50 7.30 -4.99 18.60
C LYS A 50 6.90 -5.65 19.92
N ILE A 51 5.66 -5.45 20.35
CA ILE A 51 5.07 -6.15 21.47
C ILE A 51 4.71 -7.57 21.02
N LEU A 52 4.03 -7.71 19.88
CA LEU A 52 3.84 -8.98 19.21
C LEU A 52 5.01 -9.25 18.25
N LEU A 53 5.88 -10.18 18.63
CA LEU A 53 7.16 -10.48 17.98
C LEU A 53 6.93 -11.33 16.71
N GLN A 54 6.74 -10.68 15.57
CA GLN A 54 6.43 -11.33 14.29
C GLN A 54 7.39 -12.47 13.90
N LYS A 55 8.68 -12.32 14.26
CA LYS A 55 9.72 -13.34 13.96
C LYS A 55 9.64 -14.57 14.86
N SER A 56 8.98 -14.45 16.00
CA SER A 56 8.79 -15.55 16.98
C SER A 56 7.54 -16.36 16.70
N ILE A 57 6.63 -15.88 15.84
CA ILE A 57 5.38 -16.54 15.51
C ILE A 57 5.67 -17.76 14.62
N ASP A 58 5.30 -18.94 15.12
CA ASP A 58 5.25 -20.14 14.28
C ASP A 58 3.97 -20.12 13.43
N LYS A 59 4.16 -19.93 12.12
CA LYS A 59 3.03 -19.88 11.18
C LYS A 59 2.36 -21.24 10.96
N THR A 60 2.94 -22.34 11.45
CA THR A 60 2.35 -23.68 11.40
C THR A 60 1.58 -24.06 12.66
N ASP A 61 1.62 -23.19 13.68
CA ASP A 61 0.87 -23.34 14.91
C ASP A 61 -0.65 -23.34 14.66
N GLU A 62 -1.36 -24.27 15.29
CA GLU A 62 -2.80 -24.48 15.07
C GLU A 62 -3.61 -23.24 15.47
N VAL A 63 -3.31 -22.62 16.61
CA VAL A 63 -4.01 -21.42 17.10
C VAL A 63 -3.72 -20.20 16.20
N TYR A 64 -2.48 -20.10 15.68
CA TYR A 64 -2.18 -19.08 14.67
C TYR A 64 -3.03 -19.25 13.40
N GLN A 65 -3.19 -20.49 12.91
CA GLN A 65 -4.04 -20.79 11.74
C GLN A 65 -5.52 -20.51 12.01
N GLU A 66 -5.99 -20.85 13.20
CA GLU A 66 -7.37 -20.55 13.64
C GLU A 66 -7.62 -19.05 13.73
N TRP A 67 -6.65 -18.27 14.22
CA TRP A 67 -6.70 -16.80 14.19
C TRP A 67 -6.77 -16.28 12.75
N GLN A 68 -5.92 -16.78 11.85
CA GLN A 68 -5.92 -16.37 10.45
C GLN A 68 -7.23 -16.70 9.72
N SER A 69 -7.88 -17.81 10.11
CA SER A 69 -9.18 -18.20 9.56
C SER A 69 -10.37 -17.52 10.26
N GLY A 70 -10.12 -16.77 11.35
CA GLY A 70 -11.14 -16.06 12.11
C GLY A 70 -12.02 -16.95 12.99
N THR A 71 -11.60 -18.18 13.29
CA THR A 71 -12.39 -19.16 14.07
C THR A 71 -12.24 -19.01 15.57
N ILE A 72 -11.23 -18.28 16.04
CA ILE A 72 -11.01 -17.95 17.45
C ILE A 72 -11.13 -16.46 17.72
N SER A 73 -11.26 -16.09 19.00
CA SER A 73 -11.28 -14.71 19.46
C SER A 73 -9.90 -14.08 19.59
N ALA A 74 -9.84 -12.75 19.64
CA ALA A 74 -8.60 -12.03 19.95
C ALA A 74 -8.06 -12.38 21.35
N GLN A 75 -8.95 -12.65 22.32
CA GLN A 75 -8.59 -13.10 23.65
C GLN A 75 -7.83 -14.43 23.61
N GLU A 76 -8.36 -15.42 22.91
CA GLU A 76 -7.72 -16.74 22.79
C GLU A 76 -6.37 -16.64 22.08
N TYR A 77 -6.30 -15.89 20.99
CA TYR A 77 -5.06 -15.66 20.24
C TYR A 77 -3.97 -14.99 21.10
N LEU A 78 -4.31 -13.91 21.83
CA LEU A 78 -3.33 -13.18 22.64
C LEU A 78 -2.88 -13.98 23.86
N ASN A 79 -3.78 -14.75 24.51
CA ASN A 79 -3.40 -15.67 25.59
C ASN A 79 -2.42 -16.75 25.09
N HIS A 80 -2.68 -17.32 23.93
CA HIS A 80 -1.78 -18.28 23.31
C HIS A 80 -0.43 -17.63 22.97
N ALA A 81 -0.44 -16.42 22.40
CA ALA A 81 0.78 -15.68 22.07
C ALA A 81 1.67 -15.42 23.31
N ILE A 82 1.08 -15.18 24.49
CA ILE A 82 1.81 -15.08 25.76
C ILE A 82 2.41 -16.45 26.11
N ALA A 83 1.62 -17.51 26.05
CA ALA A 83 2.08 -18.87 26.40
C ALA A 83 3.24 -19.36 25.51
N GLN A 84 3.26 -18.93 24.25
CA GLN A 84 4.31 -19.26 23.26
C GLN A 84 5.49 -18.28 23.26
N ASN A 85 5.51 -17.28 24.17
CA ASN A 85 6.52 -16.22 24.22
C ASN A 85 6.60 -15.39 22.91
N TRP A 86 5.47 -15.19 22.23
CA TRP A 86 5.37 -14.28 21.07
C TRP A 86 5.17 -12.83 21.50
N ILE A 87 4.90 -12.58 22.79
CA ILE A 87 4.71 -11.24 23.36
C ILE A 87 5.98 -10.83 24.10
N ASP A 88 6.49 -9.63 23.80
CA ASP A 88 7.57 -8.99 24.55
C ASP A 88 7.00 -8.29 25.78
N ILE A 89 7.04 -8.96 26.92
CA ILE A 89 6.51 -8.46 28.19
C ILE A 89 7.30 -7.29 28.79
N THR A 90 8.47 -6.97 28.23
CA THR A 90 9.32 -5.85 28.72
C THR A 90 8.81 -4.50 28.27
N GLN A 91 7.86 -4.46 27.35
CA GLN A 91 7.32 -3.24 26.74
C GLN A 91 6.16 -2.63 27.52
N PHE A 92 5.63 -3.30 28.52
CA PHE A 92 4.56 -2.79 29.39
C PHE A 92 4.81 -3.16 30.86
N THR A 93 4.19 -2.41 31.77
CA THR A 93 4.45 -2.54 33.20
C THR A 93 3.73 -3.77 33.77
N ILE A 94 4.48 -4.61 34.47
CA ILE A 94 3.98 -5.75 35.24
C ILE A 94 4.42 -5.52 36.69
N ASP A 95 3.47 -5.52 37.63
CA ASP A 95 3.69 -5.09 39.00
C ASP A 95 4.56 -6.06 39.85
N GLU A 96 4.68 -7.32 39.43
CA GLU A 96 5.44 -8.33 40.18
C GLU A 96 6.48 -9.08 39.35
N LYS A 97 7.60 -9.45 40.01
CA LYS A 97 8.72 -10.13 39.39
C LYS A 97 8.40 -11.58 38.97
N TYR A 98 7.29 -12.14 39.41
CA TYR A 98 6.82 -13.51 39.13
C TYR A 98 5.33 -13.51 38.80
N SER A 99 4.94 -12.81 37.73
CA SER A 99 3.55 -12.79 37.29
C SER A 99 3.18 -14.06 36.52
N ASP A 100 2.00 -14.57 36.77
CA ASP A 100 1.44 -15.66 35.99
C ASP A 100 0.91 -15.19 34.62
N SER A 101 0.51 -16.13 33.77
CA SER A 101 0.02 -15.80 32.42
C SER A 101 -1.24 -14.94 32.44
N THR A 102 -2.06 -15.02 33.47
CA THR A 102 -3.29 -14.23 33.62
C THR A 102 -2.96 -12.77 33.93
N GLU A 103 -2.03 -12.55 34.88
CA GLU A 103 -1.55 -11.20 35.22
C GLU A 103 -0.87 -10.52 34.02
N ILE A 104 -0.06 -11.28 33.26
CA ILE A 104 0.57 -10.80 32.01
C ILE A 104 -0.50 -10.41 31.00
N TYR A 105 -1.55 -11.22 30.84
CA TYR A 105 -2.64 -10.93 29.94
C TYR A 105 -3.44 -9.69 30.36
N GLU A 106 -3.73 -9.54 31.64
CA GLU A 106 -4.40 -8.34 32.17
C GLU A 106 -3.58 -7.08 31.90
N ALA A 107 -2.26 -7.11 32.17
CA ALA A 107 -1.35 -6.00 31.90
C ALA A 107 -1.29 -5.66 30.39
N LEU A 108 -1.29 -6.66 29.51
CA LEU A 108 -1.37 -6.45 28.06
C LEU A 108 -2.69 -5.80 27.65
N CYS A 109 -3.81 -6.23 28.24
CA CYS A 109 -5.11 -5.61 27.96
C CYS A 109 -5.15 -4.14 28.42
N ASP A 110 -4.61 -3.85 29.59
CA ASP A 110 -4.54 -2.46 30.10
C ASP A 110 -3.65 -1.59 29.20
N TYR A 111 -2.50 -2.11 28.78
CA TYR A 111 -1.65 -1.44 27.79
C TYR A 111 -2.42 -1.15 26.49
N ILE A 112 -3.13 -2.14 25.93
CA ILE A 112 -3.94 -1.96 24.70
C ILE A 112 -4.97 -0.84 24.90
N MET A 113 -5.70 -0.85 26.03
CA MET A 113 -6.73 0.12 26.28
C MET A 113 -6.19 1.54 26.45
N ASP A 114 -5.07 1.70 27.13
CA ASP A 114 -4.39 2.99 27.28
C ASP A 114 -3.91 3.52 25.93
N ASP A 115 -3.32 2.64 25.13
CA ASP A 115 -2.80 2.96 23.80
C ASP A 115 -3.91 3.44 22.86
N ILE A 116 -4.96 2.66 22.65
CA ILE A 116 -6.03 3.00 21.71
C ILE A 116 -6.87 4.20 22.16
N THR A 117 -6.88 4.53 23.46
CA THR A 117 -7.62 5.67 24.00
C THR A 117 -7.07 7.00 23.48
N THR A 118 -5.76 7.09 23.30
CA THR A 118 -5.07 8.31 22.85
C THR A 118 -4.59 8.24 21.40
N ASP A 119 -4.66 7.07 20.79
CA ASP A 119 -4.14 6.85 19.44
C ASP A 119 -5.00 7.54 18.37
N THR A 120 -4.33 8.36 17.55
CA THR A 120 -5.00 9.11 16.47
C THR A 120 -5.43 8.24 15.31
N GLY A 121 -4.71 7.15 15.03
CA GLY A 121 -5.05 6.18 13.99
C GLY A 121 -6.31 5.41 14.35
N PHE A 122 -6.41 4.96 15.61
CA PHE A 122 -7.63 4.32 16.11
C PHE A 122 -8.82 5.28 16.10
N SER A 123 -8.61 6.52 16.49
CA SER A 123 -9.63 7.57 16.43
C SER A 123 -10.17 7.80 15.03
N LYS A 124 -9.31 7.69 13.98
CA LYS A 124 -9.73 7.81 12.58
C LYS A 124 -10.71 6.72 12.18
N ILE A 125 -10.51 5.47 12.62
CA ILE A 125 -11.45 4.37 12.35
C ILE A 125 -12.81 4.67 12.99
N ILE A 126 -12.83 5.18 14.24
CA ILE A 126 -14.08 5.58 14.90
C ILE A 126 -14.79 6.69 14.11
N TYR A 127 -14.06 7.69 13.60
CA TYR A 127 -14.63 8.75 12.77
C TYR A 127 -15.20 8.20 11.46
N GLU A 128 -14.50 7.26 10.83
CA GLU A 128 -14.96 6.61 9.61
C GLU A 128 -16.33 5.95 9.81
N TYR A 129 -16.47 5.17 10.88
CA TYR A 129 -17.75 4.53 11.19
C TYR A 129 -18.84 5.51 11.62
N LEU A 130 -18.51 6.62 12.30
CA LEU A 130 -19.45 7.71 12.54
C LEU A 130 -19.97 8.32 11.23
N ILE A 131 -19.12 8.50 10.25
CA ILE A 131 -19.48 9.03 8.93
C ILE A 131 -20.31 8.00 8.16
N LYS A 132 -19.89 6.73 8.11
CA LYS A 132 -20.63 5.63 7.49
C LYS A 132 -22.03 5.48 8.08
N ALA A 133 -22.17 5.63 9.39
CA ALA A 133 -23.44 5.59 10.11
C ALA A 133 -24.31 6.86 9.91
N GLY A 134 -23.81 7.90 9.20
CA GLY A 134 -24.52 9.16 9.00
C GLY A 134 -24.64 10.03 10.25
N ALA A 135 -23.90 9.74 11.32
CA ALA A 135 -23.87 10.53 12.53
C ALA A 135 -23.22 11.91 12.34
N VAL A 136 -22.35 12.00 11.32
CA VAL A 136 -21.73 13.26 10.86
C VAL A 136 -22.08 13.41 9.38
N SER A 137 -22.78 14.48 9.04
CA SER A 137 -23.18 14.77 7.65
C SER A 137 -22.00 15.33 6.84
N GLY A 138 -22.00 15.08 5.52
CA GLY A 138 -20.99 15.63 4.62
C GLY A 138 -20.91 17.18 4.69
N ARG A 139 -22.02 17.85 4.96
CA ARG A 139 -22.04 19.30 5.19
C ARG A 139 -21.27 19.70 6.44
N GLN A 140 -21.47 18.99 7.52
CA GLN A 140 -20.71 19.23 8.76
C GLN A 140 -19.21 19.04 8.54
N LEU A 141 -18.82 18.05 7.73
CA LEU A 141 -17.43 17.87 7.32
C LEU A 141 -16.88 19.06 6.55
N CYS A 142 -17.63 19.59 5.56
CA CYS A 142 -17.23 20.79 4.82
C CYS A 142 -17.07 22.00 5.73
N MET A 143 -17.99 22.19 6.70
CA MET A 143 -17.91 23.30 7.66
C MET A 143 -16.68 23.22 8.58
N ILE A 144 -16.26 22.01 8.93
CA ILE A 144 -15.07 21.80 9.75
C ILE A 144 -13.80 22.27 9.06
N LEU A 145 -13.71 22.17 7.71
CA LEU A 145 -12.56 22.66 6.97
C LEU A 145 -12.37 24.18 7.12
N TYR A 146 -13.46 24.93 7.23
CA TYR A 146 -13.43 26.35 7.55
C TYR A 146 -13.07 26.60 9.01
N ASP A 147 -13.69 25.87 9.94
CA ASP A 147 -13.44 26.00 11.37
C ASP A 147 -11.98 25.70 11.76
N GLN A 148 -11.34 24.78 11.03
CA GLN A 148 -9.94 24.42 11.21
C GLN A 148 -8.96 25.29 10.41
N GLY A 149 -9.46 26.26 9.65
CA GLY A 149 -8.63 27.12 8.81
C GLY A 149 -7.96 26.41 7.64
N VAL A 150 -8.43 25.22 7.28
CA VAL A 150 -7.97 24.50 6.06
C VAL A 150 -8.44 25.23 4.82
N LEU A 151 -9.67 25.74 4.84
CA LEU A 151 -10.21 26.64 3.82
C LEU A 151 -10.28 28.07 4.38
N ALA A 152 -9.95 29.05 3.54
CA ALA A 152 -10.16 30.46 3.86
C ALA A 152 -11.67 30.74 3.97
N TYR A 153 -12.06 31.56 4.95
CA TYR A 153 -13.47 31.90 5.18
C TYR A 153 -14.10 32.54 3.93
N ASP A 154 -15.22 31.97 3.45
CA ASP A 154 -16.02 32.47 2.35
C ASP A 154 -17.51 32.39 2.70
N ALA A 155 -18.15 33.55 2.88
CA ALA A 155 -19.53 33.64 3.33
C ALA A 155 -20.54 33.13 2.28
N GLU A 156 -20.23 33.27 0.97
CA GLU A 156 -21.12 32.82 -0.13
C GLU A 156 -21.09 31.30 -0.24
N GLU A 157 -19.91 30.71 -0.18
CA GLU A 157 -19.74 29.26 -0.20
C GLU A 157 -20.39 28.60 1.02
N ILE A 158 -20.18 29.15 2.22
CA ILE A 158 -20.79 28.68 3.47
C ILE A 158 -22.31 28.73 3.34
N SER A 159 -22.89 29.86 2.90
CA SER A 159 -24.32 30.01 2.69
C SER A 159 -24.87 29.01 1.65
N SER A 160 -24.11 28.73 0.59
CA SER A 160 -24.47 27.74 -0.42
C SER A 160 -24.48 26.31 0.12
N LEU A 161 -23.55 25.97 1.01
CA LEU A 161 -23.52 24.69 1.73
C LEU A 161 -24.69 24.58 2.71
N GLU A 162 -24.97 25.63 3.49
CA GLU A 162 -26.03 25.65 4.49
C GLU A 162 -27.42 25.55 3.86
N SER A 163 -27.65 26.25 2.75
CA SER A 163 -28.90 26.23 1.98
C SER A 163 -29.10 24.97 1.12
N ASN A 164 -28.15 24.05 1.05
CA ASN A 164 -28.12 22.91 0.12
C ASN A 164 -28.08 23.31 -1.38
N ALA A 165 -27.69 24.52 -1.70
CA ALA A 165 -27.51 24.94 -3.11
C ALA A 165 -26.37 24.16 -3.78
N VAL A 166 -25.35 23.78 -3.00
CA VAL A 166 -24.24 22.93 -3.46
C VAL A 166 -24.16 21.67 -2.59
N SER A 167 -23.99 20.51 -3.24
CA SER A 167 -23.78 19.27 -2.52
C SER A 167 -22.37 19.20 -1.90
N PRO A 168 -22.20 18.61 -0.71
CA PRO A 168 -20.87 18.44 -0.10
C PRO A 168 -19.85 17.78 -1.02
N VAL A 169 -20.26 16.76 -1.78
CA VAL A 169 -19.39 16.04 -2.73
C VAL A 169 -18.95 16.94 -3.88
N SER A 170 -19.86 17.75 -4.44
CA SER A 170 -19.54 18.69 -5.51
C SER A 170 -18.60 19.78 -5.02
N PHE A 171 -18.87 20.30 -3.83
CA PHE A 171 -18.01 21.28 -3.14
C PHE A 171 -16.59 20.76 -2.95
N LEU A 172 -16.42 19.58 -2.34
CA LEU A 172 -15.10 19.00 -2.09
C LEU A 172 -14.34 18.71 -3.38
N LYS A 173 -15.03 18.19 -4.41
CA LYS A 173 -14.43 17.96 -5.74
C LYS A 173 -13.91 19.25 -6.37
N GLU A 174 -14.63 20.34 -6.22
CA GLU A 174 -14.21 21.65 -6.76
C GLU A 174 -13.00 22.17 -6.00
N LYS A 175 -13.02 22.10 -4.67
CA LYS A 175 -11.89 22.51 -3.83
C LYS A 175 -10.61 21.71 -4.12
N ILE A 176 -10.72 20.40 -4.34
CA ILE A 176 -9.58 19.56 -4.75
C ILE A 176 -9.10 19.95 -6.16
N LYS A 177 -10.03 20.15 -7.11
CA LYS A 177 -9.71 20.54 -8.49
C LYS A 177 -8.98 21.89 -8.54
N ASN A 178 -9.35 22.82 -7.68
CA ASN A 178 -8.75 24.14 -7.57
C ASN A 178 -7.47 24.16 -6.72
N ILE A 179 -7.06 23.00 -6.18
CA ILE A 179 -5.88 22.84 -5.31
C ILE A 179 -6.01 23.68 -4.01
N GLU A 180 -7.22 23.91 -3.55
CA GLU A 180 -7.48 24.60 -2.28
C GLU A 180 -7.37 23.63 -1.08
N ILE A 181 -7.66 22.36 -1.30
CA ILE A 181 -7.45 21.26 -0.33
C ILE A 181 -6.81 20.07 -1.03
N THR A 182 -6.06 19.28 -0.28
CA THR A 182 -5.51 18.01 -0.75
C THR A 182 -6.39 16.84 -0.33
N PRO A 183 -6.36 15.69 -1.03
CA PRO A 183 -7.03 14.47 -0.58
C PRO A 183 -6.64 14.05 0.84
N ALA A 184 -5.38 14.21 1.22
CA ALA A 184 -4.87 13.88 2.55
C ALA A 184 -5.56 14.70 3.67
N GLN A 185 -5.88 15.98 3.43
CA GLN A 185 -6.61 16.83 4.38
C GLN A 185 -8.07 16.37 4.59
N LEU A 186 -8.59 15.53 3.71
CA LEU A 186 -9.90 14.90 3.83
C LEU A 186 -9.84 13.49 4.44
N ALA A 187 -8.70 13.09 5.00
CA ALA A 187 -8.42 11.72 5.47
C ALA A 187 -8.64 10.65 4.39
N LEU A 188 -8.50 11.03 3.13
CA LEU A 188 -8.40 10.10 2.00
C LEU A 188 -6.96 9.64 1.87
N ASP A 189 -6.76 8.46 1.31
CA ASP A 189 -5.42 7.97 1.02
C ASP A 189 -4.69 9.01 0.16
N PRO A 190 -3.51 9.47 0.60
CA PRO A 190 -2.79 10.48 -0.15
C PRO A 190 -2.36 9.91 -1.50
N CYS A 191 -2.84 10.55 -2.57
CA CYS A 191 -2.32 10.26 -3.89
C CYS A 191 -0.94 10.90 -4.04
N SER A 192 0.03 10.13 -4.48
CA SER A 192 1.34 10.62 -4.88
C SER A 192 1.59 10.32 -6.35
N GLY A 193 2.52 11.01 -6.94
CA GLY A 193 2.91 10.80 -8.32
C GLY A 193 4.20 11.51 -8.65
N SER A 194 4.81 11.10 -9.76
CA SER A 194 6.01 11.73 -10.26
C SER A 194 6.01 11.79 -11.77
N CYS A 195 6.76 12.74 -12.31
CA CYS A 195 6.97 12.88 -13.74
C CYS A 195 8.42 13.25 -13.99
N VAL A 196 9.07 12.48 -14.85
CA VAL A 196 10.44 12.73 -15.31
C VAL A 196 10.42 12.94 -16.81
N ILE A 197 11.04 14.00 -17.29
CA ILE A 197 11.20 14.31 -18.72
C ILE A 197 12.68 14.48 -19.01
N THR A 198 13.19 13.67 -19.92
CA THR A 198 14.59 13.74 -20.37
C THR A 198 14.67 14.06 -21.87
N ASP A 199 15.71 14.74 -22.29
CA ASP A 199 16.04 14.88 -23.71
C ASP A 199 16.63 13.56 -24.21
N VAL A 200 16.00 12.95 -25.18
CA VAL A 200 16.39 11.63 -25.69
C VAL A 200 17.76 11.63 -26.41
N LYS A 201 18.28 12.78 -26.79
CA LYS A 201 19.57 12.90 -27.49
C LYS A 201 20.73 13.19 -26.56
N THR A 202 20.48 14.00 -25.54
CA THR A 202 21.53 14.49 -24.63
C THR A 202 21.51 13.79 -23.28
N GLY A 203 20.39 13.18 -22.90
CA GLY A 203 20.16 12.65 -21.56
C GLY A 203 19.87 13.75 -20.52
N GLU A 204 19.78 15.02 -20.93
CA GLU A 204 19.49 16.12 -20.01
C GLU A 204 18.14 15.96 -19.36
N LEU A 205 18.09 16.17 -18.04
CA LEU A 205 16.87 16.17 -17.25
C LEU A 205 16.15 17.50 -17.44
N LEU A 206 15.06 17.51 -18.22
CA LEU A 206 14.28 18.70 -18.52
C LEU A 206 13.22 19.00 -17.45
N ALA A 207 12.69 17.97 -16.81
CA ALA A 207 11.76 18.11 -15.68
C ALA A 207 11.87 16.91 -14.75
N LEU A 208 11.82 17.19 -13.44
CA LEU A 208 11.72 16.22 -12.37
C LEU A 208 10.66 16.74 -11.40
N VAL A 209 9.48 16.11 -11.42
CA VAL A 209 8.34 16.55 -10.64
C VAL A 209 7.92 15.46 -9.67
N SER A 210 7.72 15.85 -8.42
CA SER A 210 7.18 15.03 -7.35
C SER A 210 5.90 15.66 -6.82
N TYR A 211 4.85 14.87 -6.64
CA TYR A 211 3.57 15.30 -6.07
C TYR A 211 3.22 14.39 -4.88
N PRO A 212 2.73 14.95 -3.78
CA PRO A 212 2.59 16.38 -3.50
C PRO A 212 3.95 17.08 -3.35
N GLY A 213 3.98 18.37 -3.70
CA GLY A 213 5.12 19.23 -3.49
C GLY A 213 4.96 20.13 -2.26
N TYR A 214 5.92 21.03 -2.05
CA TYR A 214 5.89 22.01 -0.98
C TYR A 214 6.45 23.37 -1.47
N ASP A 215 6.15 24.44 -0.71
CA ASP A 215 6.65 25.78 -1.04
C ASP A 215 8.07 25.97 -0.52
N ASN A 216 9.05 25.89 -1.42
CA ASN A 216 10.46 26.10 -1.13
C ASN A 216 10.75 27.49 -0.54
N ASN A 217 9.98 28.53 -0.87
CA ASN A 217 10.22 29.88 -0.38
C ASN A 217 10.02 29.96 1.13
N ARG A 218 9.13 29.15 1.68
CA ARG A 218 8.89 29.09 3.14
C ARG A 218 10.00 28.38 3.91
N LEU A 219 10.85 27.64 3.21
CA LEU A 219 11.98 26.91 3.80
C LEU A 219 13.34 27.55 3.45
N ALA A 220 13.37 28.52 2.53
CA ALA A 220 14.57 29.22 2.12
C ALA A 220 14.93 30.36 3.10
N ASN A 221 16.22 30.57 3.33
CA ASN A 221 16.80 31.58 4.20
C ASN A 221 16.37 31.46 5.67
N THR A 222 15.13 31.87 6.00
CA THR A 222 14.53 31.68 7.35
C THR A 222 13.46 30.62 7.23
N VAL A 223 13.67 29.48 7.88
CA VAL A 223 12.74 28.36 7.85
C VAL A 223 11.48 28.71 8.64
N ASP A 224 10.32 28.60 8.02
CA ASP A 224 9.02 28.62 8.67
C ASP A 224 8.86 27.31 9.46
N ALA A 225 9.10 27.37 10.77
CA ALA A 225 9.16 26.19 11.63
C ALA A 225 7.81 25.44 11.71
N ASP A 226 6.70 26.18 11.75
CA ASP A 226 5.35 25.58 11.84
C ASP A 226 4.99 24.88 10.53
N TYR A 227 5.34 25.50 9.40
CA TYR A 227 5.15 24.87 8.08
C TYR A 227 5.99 23.62 7.94
N PHE A 228 7.27 23.67 8.32
CA PHE A 228 8.17 22.50 8.25
C PHE A 228 7.68 21.36 9.16
N ALA A 229 7.20 21.68 10.37
CA ALA A 229 6.60 20.69 11.26
C ALA A 229 5.36 20.03 10.63
N GLY A 230 4.52 20.84 9.95
CA GLY A 230 3.36 20.35 9.21
C GLY A 230 3.76 19.39 8.08
N LEU A 231 4.79 19.73 7.28
CA LEU A 231 5.28 18.85 6.21
C LEU A 231 5.81 17.51 6.73
N ASN A 232 6.46 17.47 7.89
CA ASN A 232 6.96 16.24 8.49
C ASN A 232 5.86 15.30 9.00
N THR A 233 4.70 15.86 9.34
CA THR A 233 3.56 15.08 9.84
C THR A 233 2.50 14.80 8.77
N ASP A 234 2.65 15.35 7.58
CA ASP A 234 1.75 15.14 6.46
C ASP A 234 1.88 13.70 5.94
N LEU A 235 0.77 12.96 5.95
CA LEU A 235 0.72 11.55 5.49
C LEU A 235 1.07 11.40 4.01
N SER A 236 0.92 12.45 3.20
CA SER A 236 1.31 12.46 1.79
C SER A 236 2.82 12.62 1.58
N LYS A 237 3.59 12.80 2.66
CA LYS A 237 5.07 12.88 2.66
C LYS A 237 5.61 13.85 1.60
N PRO A 238 5.24 15.13 1.61
CA PRO A 238 5.62 16.08 0.56
C PRO A 238 7.13 16.36 0.49
N LEU A 239 7.89 16.04 1.55
CA LEU A 239 9.36 16.12 1.54
C LEU A 239 10.05 14.94 0.86
N TYR A 240 9.30 13.85 0.60
CA TYR A 240 9.81 12.66 -0.07
C TYR A 240 9.79 12.85 -1.58
N ASN A 241 10.92 12.60 -2.25
CA ASN A 241 11.00 12.75 -3.70
C ASN A 241 10.50 11.48 -4.41
N TYR A 242 9.24 11.49 -4.81
CA TYR A 242 8.60 10.36 -5.48
C TYR A 242 9.22 10.02 -6.85
N ALA A 243 9.94 10.96 -7.48
CA ALA A 243 10.56 10.71 -8.78
C ALA A 243 11.83 9.88 -8.69
N THR A 244 12.59 10.03 -7.58
CA THR A 244 13.90 9.38 -7.40
C THR A 244 13.91 8.32 -6.29
N GLN A 245 13.00 8.41 -5.31
CA GLN A 245 13.03 7.56 -4.14
C GLN A 245 11.88 6.55 -4.09
N GLU A 246 10.69 6.87 -4.62
CA GLU A 246 9.56 5.94 -4.64
C GLU A 246 9.79 4.87 -5.70
N ARG A 247 9.80 3.62 -5.26
CA ARG A 247 9.99 2.48 -6.14
C ARG A 247 8.69 1.69 -6.27
N THR A 248 8.34 1.38 -7.49
CA THR A 248 7.16 0.58 -7.82
C THR A 248 7.48 -0.44 -8.90
N ALA A 249 6.63 -1.46 -9.02
CA ALA A 249 6.72 -2.38 -10.14
C ALA A 249 6.52 -1.62 -11.46
N PRO A 250 7.45 -1.75 -12.43
CA PRO A 250 7.38 -1.03 -13.71
C PRO A 250 6.19 -1.44 -14.56
N GLY A 251 5.64 -2.63 -14.32
CA GLY A 251 4.53 -3.15 -15.10
C GLY A 251 4.86 -3.26 -16.58
N SER A 252 3.90 -2.92 -17.43
CA SER A 252 4.02 -3.12 -18.89
C SER A 252 5.13 -2.34 -19.58
N THR A 253 5.73 -1.35 -18.95
CA THR A 253 6.92 -0.66 -19.50
C THR A 253 8.12 -1.60 -19.59
N PHE A 254 8.21 -2.56 -18.68
CA PHE A 254 9.27 -3.58 -18.66
C PHE A 254 9.17 -4.59 -19.83
N LYS A 255 8.04 -4.67 -20.53
CA LYS A 255 7.88 -5.55 -21.69
C LYS A 255 8.86 -5.24 -22.82
N MET A 256 9.37 -4.02 -22.88
CA MET A 256 10.45 -3.67 -23.81
C MET A 256 11.73 -4.44 -23.48
N VAL A 257 12.12 -4.51 -22.20
CA VAL A 257 13.26 -5.32 -21.73
C VAL A 257 13.06 -6.79 -22.07
N SER A 258 11.89 -7.34 -21.78
CA SER A 258 11.54 -8.73 -22.07
C SER A 258 11.54 -9.03 -23.55
N SER A 259 11.16 -8.06 -24.39
CA SER A 259 11.26 -8.19 -25.85
C SER A 259 12.72 -8.30 -26.32
N VAL A 260 13.60 -7.44 -25.78
CA VAL A 260 15.03 -7.47 -26.07
C VAL A 260 15.62 -8.83 -25.63
N ALA A 261 15.34 -9.24 -24.39
CA ALA A 261 15.80 -10.53 -23.87
C ALA A 261 15.32 -11.71 -24.75
N GLY A 262 14.04 -11.73 -25.11
CA GLY A 262 13.46 -12.80 -25.95
C GLY A 262 14.03 -12.85 -27.35
N LEU A 263 14.25 -11.70 -27.99
CA LEU A 263 14.83 -11.60 -29.34
C LEU A 263 16.32 -11.92 -29.34
N ALA A 264 17.09 -11.38 -28.40
CA ALA A 264 18.54 -11.57 -28.34
C ALA A 264 18.93 -13.01 -27.96
N THR A 265 18.19 -13.66 -27.09
CA THR A 265 18.39 -15.07 -26.74
C THR A 265 17.86 -16.04 -27.84
N GLY A 266 17.09 -15.54 -28.82
CA GLY A 266 16.51 -16.32 -29.89
C GLY A 266 15.30 -17.18 -29.45
N VAL A 267 14.76 -17.01 -28.25
CA VAL A 267 13.55 -17.74 -27.81
C VAL A 267 12.31 -17.26 -28.55
N ILE A 268 12.35 -16.04 -29.08
CA ILE A 268 11.42 -15.53 -30.11
C ILE A 268 12.18 -14.86 -31.24
N THR A 269 11.52 -14.69 -32.36
CA THR A 269 11.97 -13.89 -33.52
C THR A 269 10.95 -12.80 -33.81
N PRO A 270 11.24 -11.77 -34.62
CA PRO A 270 10.26 -10.76 -35.00
C PRO A 270 8.97 -11.32 -35.62
N THR A 271 9.06 -12.54 -36.22
CA THR A 271 7.93 -13.22 -36.87
C THR A 271 7.31 -14.33 -36.03
N THR A 272 7.84 -14.59 -34.81
CA THR A 272 7.25 -15.57 -33.91
C THR A 272 5.84 -15.12 -33.52
N GLN A 273 4.86 -15.99 -33.75
CA GLN A 273 3.47 -15.74 -33.37
C GLN A 273 3.09 -16.61 -32.18
N ILE A 274 2.42 -16.00 -31.18
CA ILE A 274 1.90 -16.67 -29.99
C ILE A 274 0.41 -16.40 -29.92
N MET A 275 -0.38 -17.46 -29.68
CA MET A 275 -1.82 -17.40 -29.54
C MET A 275 -2.18 -17.02 -28.10
N ASP A 276 -2.73 -15.84 -27.90
CA ASP A 276 -3.32 -15.44 -26.61
C ASP A 276 -4.62 -16.21 -26.37
N LYS A 277 -4.60 -17.12 -25.39
CA LYS A 277 -5.76 -17.91 -24.94
C LYS A 277 -6.46 -17.33 -23.72
N GLY A 278 -6.02 -16.14 -23.27
CA GLY A 278 -6.56 -15.45 -22.10
C GLY A 278 -5.95 -15.92 -20.76
N VAL A 279 -5.85 -17.22 -20.53
CA VAL A 279 -5.24 -17.82 -19.31
C VAL A 279 -3.97 -18.55 -19.71
N TYR A 280 -2.86 -18.28 -19.01
CA TYR A 280 -1.58 -18.95 -19.25
C TYR A 280 -1.44 -20.16 -18.33
N GLU A 281 -1.57 -21.37 -18.90
CA GLU A 281 -1.71 -22.62 -18.16
C GLU A 281 -0.37 -23.33 -17.84
N ASN A 282 0.76 -22.86 -18.39
CA ASN A 282 2.04 -23.55 -18.25
C ASN A 282 2.69 -23.36 -16.84
N ILE A 283 2.13 -22.52 -15.98
CA ILE A 283 2.55 -22.35 -14.59
C ILE A 283 1.35 -22.47 -13.65
N SER A 284 1.59 -22.88 -12.41
CA SER A 284 0.56 -23.31 -11.45
C SER A 284 -0.46 -22.23 -11.05
N ASN A 285 -0.06 -20.95 -11.06
CA ASN A 285 -0.95 -19.83 -10.69
C ASN A 285 -1.84 -19.34 -11.84
N HIS A 286 -1.72 -19.91 -13.05
CA HIS A 286 -2.55 -19.66 -14.23
C HIS A 286 -2.87 -18.16 -14.45
N PRO A 287 -1.85 -17.29 -14.63
CA PRO A 287 -2.08 -15.85 -14.75
C PRO A 287 -2.88 -15.50 -16.00
N ARG A 288 -3.66 -14.43 -15.89
CA ARG A 288 -4.61 -14.03 -16.94
C ARG A 288 -4.13 -12.81 -17.69
N CYS A 289 -4.34 -12.79 -19.00
CA CYS A 289 -4.19 -11.58 -19.77
C CYS A 289 -5.29 -10.59 -19.42
N TRP A 290 -4.95 -9.30 -19.33
CA TRP A 290 -5.90 -8.25 -18.97
C TRP A 290 -7.11 -8.17 -19.94
N ALA A 291 -6.91 -8.49 -21.21
CA ALA A 291 -7.97 -8.48 -22.24
C ALA A 291 -9.13 -9.42 -21.88
N LEU A 292 -8.83 -10.52 -21.20
CA LEU A 292 -9.86 -11.49 -20.78
C LEU A 292 -10.86 -10.87 -19.80
N ASN A 293 -10.45 -9.91 -18.97
CA ASN A 293 -11.36 -9.19 -18.08
C ASN A 293 -12.36 -8.30 -18.84
N HIS A 294 -12.06 -7.99 -20.11
CA HIS A 294 -12.93 -7.24 -21.02
C HIS A 294 -13.66 -8.14 -22.02
N GLY A 295 -13.57 -9.47 -21.84
CA GLY A 295 -14.32 -10.45 -22.63
C GLY A 295 -13.73 -10.78 -24.00
N TYR A 296 -12.43 -10.49 -24.24
CA TYR A 296 -11.73 -10.82 -25.48
C TYR A 296 -10.31 -11.34 -25.23
N THR A 297 -9.65 -11.83 -26.29
CA THR A 297 -8.22 -12.16 -26.32
C THR A 297 -7.57 -11.44 -27.50
N HIS A 298 -6.23 -11.29 -27.48
CA HIS A 298 -5.51 -10.65 -28.59
C HIS A 298 -5.35 -11.57 -29.81
N GLY A 299 -5.69 -12.86 -29.67
CA GLY A 299 -5.54 -13.82 -30.76
C GLY A 299 -4.08 -14.16 -31.08
N LEU A 300 -3.78 -14.43 -32.33
CA LEU A 300 -2.44 -14.81 -32.82
C LEU A 300 -1.66 -13.54 -33.16
N ILE A 301 -0.65 -13.21 -32.35
CA ILE A 301 0.11 -11.95 -32.44
C ILE A 301 1.61 -12.18 -32.37
N ASN A 302 2.39 -11.29 -32.99
CA ASN A 302 3.84 -11.20 -32.88
C ASN A 302 4.28 -10.21 -31.81
N VAL A 303 5.60 -10.06 -31.59
CA VAL A 303 6.17 -9.20 -30.55
C VAL A 303 5.79 -7.72 -30.70
N SER A 304 5.73 -7.18 -31.91
CA SER A 304 5.34 -5.79 -32.17
C SER A 304 3.87 -5.55 -31.84
N GLU A 305 3.01 -6.47 -32.23
CA GLU A 305 1.58 -6.43 -31.89
C GLU A 305 1.38 -6.61 -30.38
N ALA A 306 2.14 -7.50 -29.75
CA ALA A 306 2.09 -7.73 -28.31
C ALA A 306 2.53 -6.51 -27.50
N LEU A 307 3.51 -5.73 -27.97
CA LEU A 307 3.89 -4.45 -27.36
C LEU A 307 2.81 -3.39 -27.57
N ARG A 308 2.29 -3.24 -28.81
CA ARG A 308 1.22 -2.29 -29.14
C ARG A 308 0.00 -2.48 -28.25
N ASP A 309 -0.42 -3.73 -28.09
CA ASP A 309 -1.65 -4.10 -27.38
C ASP A 309 -1.39 -4.44 -25.90
N SER A 310 -0.13 -4.33 -25.45
CA SER A 310 0.30 -4.67 -24.09
C SER A 310 -0.16 -6.07 -23.63
N CYS A 311 -0.06 -7.08 -24.49
CA CYS A 311 -0.53 -8.42 -24.23
C CYS A 311 0.29 -9.11 -23.12
N ASN A 312 -0.32 -9.39 -21.98
CA ASN A 312 0.38 -10.12 -20.90
C ASN A 312 0.66 -11.56 -21.29
N TYR A 313 -0.27 -12.24 -21.97
CA TYR A 313 -0.11 -13.64 -22.35
C TYR A 313 1.15 -13.88 -23.18
N PHE A 314 1.41 -13.01 -24.17
CA PHE A 314 2.61 -13.09 -25.00
C PHE A 314 3.88 -13.03 -24.14
N PHE A 315 3.93 -12.12 -23.20
CA PHE A 315 5.11 -11.95 -22.35
C PHE A 315 5.22 -12.99 -21.23
N TYR A 316 4.12 -13.59 -20.78
CA TYR A 316 4.18 -14.81 -19.97
C TYR A 316 4.88 -15.94 -20.72
N ASP A 317 4.53 -16.10 -22.00
CA ASP A 317 5.16 -17.13 -22.85
C ASP A 317 6.65 -16.84 -23.11
N VAL A 318 7.02 -15.56 -23.29
CA VAL A 318 8.45 -15.15 -23.38
C VAL A 318 9.20 -15.52 -22.10
N GLY A 319 8.69 -15.14 -20.91
CA GLY A 319 9.29 -15.51 -19.63
C GLY A 319 9.43 -17.02 -19.44
N TYR A 320 8.42 -17.78 -19.82
CA TYR A 320 8.43 -19.24 -19.78
C TYR A 320 9.46 -19.84 -20.75
N ARG A 321 9.58 -19.31 -21.97
CA ARG A 321 10.59 -19.73 -22.96
C ARG A 321 12.01 -19.45 -22.46
N LEU A 322 12.23 -18.32 -21.80
CA LEU A 322 13.52 -18.01 -21.17
C LEU A 322 13.88 -19.04 -20.11
N ALA A 323 12.89 -19.46 -19.29
CA ALA A 323 13.05 -20.44 -18.23
C ALA A 323 13.16 -21.89 -18.72
N THR A 324 12.71 -22.19 -19.94
CA THR A 324 12.73 -23.54 -20.52
C THR A 324 13.69 -23.69 -21.73
N ASN A 325 14.50 -22.67 -21.97
CA ASN A 325 15.32 -22.59 -23.17
C ASN A 325 14.52 -22.94 -24.45
N ASN A 326 13.44 -22.20 -24.67
CA ASN A 326 12.49 -22.38 -25.76
C ASN A 326 11.88 -23.81 -25.82
N PHE A 327 11.36 -24.29 -24.68
CA PHE A 327 10.76 -25.62 -24.48
C PHE A 327 11.72 -26.79 -24.64
N SER A 328 13.02 -26.56 -24.74
CA SER A 328 14.02 -27.63 -24.90
C SER A 328 14.53 -28.21 -23.58
N ALA A 329 14.25 -27.54 -22.46
CA ALA A 329 14.64 -27.94 -21.10
C ALA A 329 13.43 -27.90 -20.16
N SER A 330 13.58 -28.55 -19.00
CA SER A 330 12.61 -28.35 -17.87
C SER A 330 12.57 -26.90 -17.43
N TYR A 331 11.44 -26.49 -16.90
CA TYR A 331 11.26 -25.15 -16.36
C TYR A 331 12.21 -24.91 -15.19
N ASP A 332 12.97 -23.83 -15.27
CA ASP A 332 13.97 -23.40 -14.26
C ASP A 332 13.85 -21.89 -14.05
N ASP A 333 13.36 -21.50 -12.88
CA ASP A 333 13.20 -20.09 -12.49
C ASP A 333 14.53 -19.34 -12.59
N ALA A 334 15.62 -19.91 -12.06
CA ALA A 334 16.92 -19.25 -12.01
C ALA A 334 17.47 -18.99 -13.42
N ALA A 335 17.29 -19.93 -14.35
CA ALA A 335 17.72 -19.77 -15.73
C ALA A 335 16.91 -18.67 -16.45
N GLY A 336 15.61 -18.59 -16.23
CA GLY A 336 14.75 -17.56 -16.79
C GLY A 336 15.07 -16.17 -16.24
N ILE A 337 15.20 -16.06 -14.92
CA ILE A 337 15.54 -14.82 -14.22
C ILE A 337 16.92 -14.31 -14.63
N SER A 338 17.94 -15.17 -14.66
CA SER A 338 19.30 -14.77 -15.06
C SER A 338 19.33 -14.07 -16.43
N LYS A 339 18.53 -14.57 -17.39
CA LYS A 339 18.43 -13.94 -18.72
C LYS A 339 17.71 -12.60 -18.67
N ILE A 340 16.64 -12.47 -17.88
CA ILE A 340 15.94 -11.19 -17.71
C ILE A 340 16.89 -10.17 -17.06
N GLN A 341 17.60 -10.55 -16.01
CA GLN A 341 18.57 -9.72 -15.32
C GLN A 341 19.70 -9.27 -16.25
N GLU A 342 20.27 -10.18 -17.05
CA GLU A 342 21.33 -9.86 -18.01
C GLU A 342 20.91 -8.70 -18.94
N TYR A 343 19.72 -8.80 -19.55
CA TYR A 343 19.27 -7.76 -20.48
C TYR A 343 18.73 -6.50 -19.80
N ALA A 344 18.21 -6.59 -18.59
CA ALA A 344 17.87 -5.43 -17.80
C ALA A 344 19.13 -4.65 -17.39
N SER A 345 20.19 -5.34 -16.96
CA SER A 345 21.49 -4.72 -16.63
C SER A 345 22.15 -4.08 -17.85
N LEU A 346 22.08 -4.72 -19.02
CA LEU A 346 22.56 -4.14 -20.29
C LEU A 346 21.84 -2.82 -20.67
N LEU A 347 20.63 -2.61 -20.14
CA LEU A 347 19.85 -1.39 -20.32
C LEU A 347 20.00 -0.40 -19.15
N GLY A 348 20.90 -0.67 -18.19
CA GLY A 348 21.20 0.20 -17.05
C GLY A 348 20.18 0.14 -15.92
N LEU A 349 19.37 -0.93 -15.83
CA LEU A 349 18.31 -1.06 -14.83
C LEU A 349 18.79 -1.72 -13.52
N ASP A 350 20.09 -1.92 -13.32
CA ASP A 350 20.70 -2.47 -12.10
C ASP A 350 21.52 -1.44 -11.31
N GLU A 351 21.58 -0.20 -11.77
CA GLU A 351 22.32 0.87 -11.13
C GLU A 351 21.49 2.17 -11.06
N THR A 352 21.89 3.06 -10.16
CA THR A 352 21.29 4.40 -10.07
C THR A 352 21.68 5.24 -11.27
N THR A 353 20.86 6.24 -11.60
CA THR A 353 21.05 7.11 -12.77
C THR A 353 22.22 8.09 -12.61
N GLY A 354 22.71 8.30 -11.38
CA GLY A 354 23.81 9.20 -11.07
C GLY A 354 23.39 10.67 -10.95
N VAL A 355 22.10 10.96 -10.73
CA VAL A 355 21.67 12.32 -10.37
C VAL A 355 22.27 12.72 -9.02
N GLU A 356 22.53 14.03 -8.81
CA GLU A 356 23.18 14.54 -7.60
C GLU A 356 22.27 14.56 -6.35
N ILE A 357 21.00 14.23 -6.48
CA ILE A 357 20.04 14.14 -5.36
C ILE A 357 19.85 12.69 -4.95
N GLU A 358 19.28 12.46 -3.78
CA GLU A 358 19.03 11.13 -3.23
C GLU A 358 18.16 10.28 -4.15
N GLU A 359 18.64 9.10 -4.49
CA GLU A 359 17.99 8.11 -5.35
C GLU A 359 18.08 6.74 -4.68
N ASN A 360 16.97 5.99 -4.67
CA ASN A 360 16.96 4.63 -4.17
C ASN A 360 17.46 3.64 -5.22
N ASP A 361 18.20 2.61 -4.79
CA ASP A 361 18.72 1.58 -5.67
C ASP A 361 17.58 0.84 -6.40
N PRO A 362 17.70 0.61 -7.72
CA PRO A 362 16.73 -0.19 -8.47
C PRO A 362 16.80 -1.67 -8.05
N GLN A 363 15.74 -2.41 -8.33
CA GLN A 363 15.70 -3.85 -8.11
C GLN A 363 15.13 -4.54 -9.34
N ILE A 364 15.97 -5.32 -10.02
CA ILE A 364 15.52 -6.29 -11.03
C ILE A 364 14.95 -7.51 -10.29
N ALA A 365 13.88 -8.09 -10.82
CA ALA A 365 13.30 -9.29 -10.24
C ALA A 365 14.33 -10.43 -10.13
N ASP A 366 14.27 -11.18 -9.02
CA ASP A 366 15.11 -12.35 -8.74
C ASP A 366 14.31 -13.65 -8.62
N GLU A 367 13.00 -13.59 -8.88
CA GLU A 367 12.09 -14.73 -8.84
C GLU A 367 10.97 -14.61 -9.89
N TYR A 368 10.31 -15.73 -10.20
CA TYR A 368 9.13 -15.82 -11.07
C TYR A 368 9.30 -15.17 -12.47
N PRO A 369 10.12 -15.74 -13.38
CA PRO A 369 10.43 -15.13 -14.68
C PRO A 369 9.22 -14.83 -15.54
N VAL A 370 8.14 -15.61 -15.44
CA VAL A 370 6.89 -15.38 -16.16
C VAL A 370 6.23 -14.08 -15.72
N MET A 371 6.22 -13.79 -14.42
CA MET A 371 5.67 -12.55 -13.88
C MET A 371 6.65 -11.38 -14.06
N ALA A 372 7.94 -11.65 -13.88
CA ALA A 372 9.00 -10.66 -14.11
C ALA A 372 8.98 -10.12 -15.55
N ALA A 373 8.66 -10.97 -16.53
CA ALA A 373 8.59 -10.57 -17.94
C ALA A 373 7.50 -9.54 -18.27
N ILE A 374 6.51 -9.35 -17.41
CA ILE A 374 5.51 -8.28 -17.53
C ILE A 374 5.76 -7.11 -16.57
N GLY A 375 6.96 -7.05 -15.96
CA GLY A 375 7.35 -6.02 -14.99
C GLY A 375 6.63 -6.14 -13.65
N GLN A 376 6.25 -7.35 -13.27
CA GLN A 376 5.71 -7.72 -11.97
C GLN A 376 6.74 -8.59 -11.21
N SER A 377 6.31 -9.46 -10.32
CA SER A 377 7.16 -10.12 -9.34
C SER A 377 7.72 -9.07 -8.37
N ASN A 378 8.99 -9.13 -8.02
CA ASN A 378 9.64 -8.16 -7.14
C ASN A 378 10.51 -7.12 -7.89
N ASN A 379 10.22 -6.89 -9.20
CA ASN A 379 10.75 -5.73 -9.91
C ASN A 379 10.35 -4.43 -9.22
N ASN A 380 11.31 -3.52 -8.98
CA ASN A 380 11.03 -2.32 -8.21
C ASN A 380 11.96 -1.17 -8.61
N TYR A 381 11.41 -0.10 -9.21
CA TYR A 381 12.15 1.00 -9.80
C TYR A 381 11.55 2.35 -9.45
N ALA A 382 12.40 3.36 -9.29
CA ALA A 382 11.98 4.75 -9.28
C ALA A 382 11.66 5.24 -10.70
N THR A 383 10.82 6.28 -10.82
CA THR A 383 10.40 6.80 -12.13
C THR A 383 11.56 7.25 -12.99
N ILE A 384 12.62 7.80 -12.37
CA ILE A 384 13.80 8.27 -13.09
C ILE A 384 14.61 7.12 -13.72
N GLN A 385 14.48 5.88 -13.22
CA GLN A 385 15.23 4.71 -13.69
C GLN A 385 14.58 4.02 -14.88
N LEU A 386 13.33 4.35 -15.20
CA LEU A 386 12.53 3.78 -16.29
C LEU A 386 12.42 4.73 -17.50
#